data_e6f4ad49ffb926c6299cd5577fe09ce9
#
_entry.id   e6f4ad49ffb926c6299cd5577fe09ce9
#
_cell.length_a   1.000
_cell.length_b   1.000
_cell.length_c   1.000
_cell.angle_alpha   90.00
_cell.angle_beta   90.00
_cell.angle_gamma   90.00
#
_symmetry.space_group_name_H-M   'P 1'
#
loop_
_entity.id
_entity.type
_entity.pdbx_description
1 polymer ?
#
loop_
_entity_poly.entity_id
_entity_poly.type
_entity_poly.pdbx_seq_one_letter_code
_entity_poly.pdbx_strand_id
1 'polypeptide(L)'
;MTAFKVMVTVLFTLHFSLFTATAQTAKSVLDKAAQTITVKEGVKANFKMTGSQGHTSGTIYIKGKKFHATTPVATIWFDGKTQWTYMKNNDEVNISTPTEAQLQAINPYNFINLYKNGYASTLNKSGKDFIVHLTAESKAKKIQELFVTVDKKSYHPTQVKLLQGNKWIIFDITNLKKETIADSQFRFNSKDFPNAEVIDLR
;
A
#
# COMPACT_ATOMS: atom_id res chain seq x y z
N MET A 1 -83.59 10.41 -17.36
CA MET A 1 -82.62 10.69 -16.27
C MET A 1 -81.44 9.71 -16.39
N THR A 2 -80.39 10.15 -17.05
CA THR A 2 -79.19 9.32 -17.40
C THR A 2 -78.07 9.65 -16.41
N ALA A 3 -77.70 8.67 -15.62
CA ALA A 3 -76.58 8.80 -14.63
C ALA A 3 -75.26 8.63 -15.38
N PHE A 4 -74.45 9.66 -15.34
CA PHE A 4 -73.07 9.72 -15.87
C PHE A 4 -72.09 9.11 -14.85
N LYS A 5 -71.56 7.90 -15.15
CA LYS A 5 -70.50 7.28 -14.33
C LYS A 5 -69.16 7.85 -14.74
N VAL A 6 -68.57 8.65 -13.88
CA VAL A 6 -67.17 9.11 -14.01
C VAL A 6 -66.24 7.98 -13.51
N MET A 7 -65.50 7.39 -14.44
CA MET A 7 -64.45 6.39 -14.14
C MET A 7 -63.12 7.12 -13.95
N VAL A 8 -62.67 7.24 -12.68
CA VAL A 8 -61.39 7.80 -12.36
C VAL A 8 -60.33 6.72 -12.52
N THR A 9 -59.52 6.81 -13.58
CA THR A 9 -58.37 5.93 -13.82
C THR A 9 -57.18 6.53 -13.06
N VAL A 10 -56.80 5.89 -11.93
CA VAL A 10 -55.56 6.25 -11.19
C VAL A 10 -54.39 5.64 -11.92
N LEU A 11 -53.61 6.47 -12.60
CA LEU A 11 -52.35 6.08 -13.26
C LEU A 11 -51.27 5.98 -12.20
N PHE A 12 -50.95 4.74 -11.78
CA PHE A 12 -49.88 4.46 -10.86
C PHE A 12 -48.53 4.47 -11.63
N THR A 13 -47.87 5.61 -11.68
CA THR A 13 -46.51 5.72 -12.28
C THR A 13 -45.49 5.06 -11.37
N LEU A 14 -45.10 3.84 -11.74
CA LEU A 14 -44.00 3.11 -11.07
C LEU A 14 -42.68 3.82 -11.41
N HIS A 15 -42.17 4.64 -10.49
CA HIS A 15 -40.82 5.21 -10.61
C HIS A 15 -39.80 4.11 -10.33
N PHE A 16 -39.34 3.47 -11.41
CA PHE A 16 -38.18 2.56 -11.35
C PHE A 16 -36.92 3.42 -11.19
N SER A 17 -36.49 3.64 -9.95
CA SER A 17 -35.21 4.26 -9.67
C SER A 17 -34.12 3.30 -10.14
N LEU A 18 -33.56 3.55 -11.31
CA LEU A 18 -32.34 2.88 -11.79
C LEU A 18 -31.20 3.21 -10.83
N PHE A 19 -30.99 2.38 -9.82
CA PHE A 19 -29.73 2.37 -9.06
C PHE A 19 -28.65 1.93 -10.05
N THR A 20 -27.93 2.88 -10.63
CA THR A 20 -26.68 2.61 -11.34
C THR A 20 -25.66 2.15 -10.32
N ALA A 21 -25.58 0.84 -10.09
CA ALA A 21 -24.47 0.25 -9.37
C ALA A 21 -23.21 0.53 -10.19
N THR A 22 -22.45 1.56 -9.80
CA THR A 22 -21.14 1.82 -10.41
C THR A 22 -20.26 0.60 -10.14
N ALA A 23 -19.93 -0.13 -11.21
CA ALA A 23 -19.06 -1.29 -11.11
C ALA A 23 -17.71 -0.86 -10.51
N GLN A 24 -17.31 -1.52 -9.42
CA GLN A 24 -16.06 -1.23 -8.75
C GLN A 24 -14.90 -1.60 -9.66
N THR A 25 -14.02 -0.66 -9.95
CA THR A 25 -12.84 -0.84 -10.80
C THR A 25 -11.59 -1.14 -9.95
N ALA A 26 -10.58 -1.76 -10.55
CA ALA A 26 -9.27 -1.96 -9.93
C ALA A 26 -8.70 -0.64 -9.37
N LYS A 27 -8.77 0.42 -10.18
CA LYS A 27 -8.34 1.76 -9.78
C LYS A 27 -9.09 2.28 -8.56
N SER A 28 -10.42 2.16 -8.52
CA SER A 28 -11.21 2.65 -7.38
C SER A 28 -10.91 1.88 -6.09
N VAL A 29 -10.59 0.58 -6.18
CA VAL A 29 -10.15 -0.21 -5.02
C VAL A 29 -8.80 0.29 -4.51
N LEU A 30 -7.83 0.51 -5.41
CA LEU A 30 -6.51 0.99 -5.03
C LEU A 30 -6.53 2.43 -4.51
N ASP A 31 -7.36 3.31 -5.08
CA ASP A 31 -7.55 4.67 -4.57
C ASP A 31 -8.06 4.66 -3.12
N LYS A 32 -9.05 3.81 -2.81
CA LYS A 32 -9.55 3.65 -1.43
C LYS A 32 -8.51 3.03 -0.50
N ALA A 33 -7.78 2.00 -0.95
CA ALA A 33 -6.70 1.42 -0.18
C ALA A 33 -5.60 2.46 0.12
N ALA A 34 -5.21 3.27 -0.87
CA ALA A 34 -4.26 4.36 -0.67
C ALA A 34 -4.72 5.36 0.39
N GLN A 35 -6.03 5.72 0.42
CA GLN A 35 -6.59 6.62 1.42
C GLN A 35 -6.46 6.09 2.85
N THR A 36 -6.47 4.77 3.06
CA THR A 36 -6.29 4.17 4.40
C THR A 36 -4.87 4.32 4.93
N ILE A 37 -3.90 4.53 4.04
CA ILE A 37 -2.46 4.60 4.35
C ILE A 37 -1.95 6.04 4.37
N THR A 38 -2.50 6.90 3.51
CA THR A 38 -2.03 8.29 3.33
C THR A 38 -2.72 9.27 4.27
N VAL A 39 -2.98 8.85 5.51
CA VAL A 39 -3.57 9.72 6.54
C VAL A 39 -2.53 10.68 7.14
N LYS A 40 -2.96 11.88 7.52
CA LYS A 40 -2.08 12.95 8.00
C LYS A 40 -1.30 12.56 9.26
N GLU A 41 -1.93 11.83 10.16
CA GLU A 41 -1.36 11.36 11.43
C GLU A 41 -0.25 10.34 11.19
N GLY A 42 -0.42 9.52 10.16
CA GLY A 42 0.38 8.36 9.82
C GLY A 42 -0.30 7.05 10.18
N VAL A 43 0.33 5.95 9.79
CA VAL A 43 -0.13 4.59 10.07
C VAL A 43 1.03 3.73 10.56
N LYS A 44 0.67 2.72 11.36
CA LYS A 44 1.54 1.64 11.79
C LYS A 44 0.96 0.31 11.34
N ALA A 45 1.82 -0.61 10.92
CA ALA A 45 1.43 -1.99 10.61
C ALA A 45 2.55 -2.97 10.97
N ASN A 46 2.19 -4.24 11.12
CA ASN A 46 3.14 -5.33 11.12
C ASN A 46 3.21 -5.94 9.73
N PHE A 47 4.38 -6.45 9.35
CA PHE A 47 4.56 -7.16 8.09
C PHE A 47 5.36 -8.44 8.28
N LYS A 48 5.11 -9.40 7.39
CA LYS A 48 5.98 -10.54 7.13
C LYS A 48 6.37 -10.49 5.66
N MET A 49 7.65 -10.44 5.39
CA MET A 49 8.20 -10.47 4.03
C MET A 49 8.74 -11.87 3.74
N THR A 50 8.40 -12.42 2.60
CA THR A 50 8.91 -13.70 2.09
C THR A 50 9.46 -13.48 0.68
N GLY A 51 10.65 -13.96 0.42
CA GLY A 51 11.32 -13.86 -0.88
C GLY A 51 12.32 -14.98 -1.09
N SER A 52 13.08 -14.93 -2.19
CA SER A 52 14.08 -15.96 -2.54
C SER A 52 15.22 -16.12 -1.54
N GLN A 53 15.43 -15.14 -0.68
CA GLN A 53 16.49 -15.14 0.35
C GLN A 53 15.97 -15.54 1.74
N GLY A 54 14.74 -16.04 1.83
CA GLY A 54 14.10 -16.41 3.09
C GLY A 54 12.95 -15.49 3.48
N HIS A 55 12.75 -15.37 4.78
CA HIS A 55 11.66 -14.56 5.35
C HIS A 55 12.15 -13.66 6.47
N THR A 56 11.51 -12.53 6.64
CA THR A 56 11.67 -11.65 7.79
C THR A 56 10.32 -11.08 8.20
N SER A 57 10.22 -10.57 9.40
CA SER A 57 9.03 -9.87 9.89
C SER A 57 9.42 -8.61 10.64
N GLY A 58 8.50 -7.68 10.75
CA GLY A 58 8.79 -6.43 11.43
C GLY A 58 7.57 -5.53 11.59
N THR A 59 7.88 -4.31 11.97
CA THR A 59 6.91 -3.22 12.10
C THR A 59 7.30 -2.12 11.14
N ILE A 60 6.31 -1.49 10.51
CA ILE A 60 6.50 -0.32 9.66
C ILE A 60 5.59 0.82 10.11
N TYR A 61 6.14 2.02 10.14
CA TYR A 61 5.45 3.29 10.35
C TYR A 61 5.53 4.09 9.07
N ILE A 62 4.44 4.72 8.65
CA ILE A 62 4.36 5.49 7.40
C ILE A 62 3.63 6.80 7.65
N LYS A 63 4.15 7.90 7.10
CA LYS A 63 3.51 9.21 7.09
C LYS A 63 3.87 9.96 5.81
N GLY A 64 2.91 10.08 4.90
CA GLY A 64 3.17 10.61 3.57
C GLY A 64 4.19 9.76 2.80
N LYS A 65 5.32 10.35 2.42
CA LYS A 65 6.44 9.64 1.75
C LYS A 65 7.43 9.00 2.73
N LYS A 66 7.37 9.36 4.02
CA LYS A 66 8.31 8.92 5.05
C LYS A 66 7.95 7.55 5.56
N PHE A 67 8.94 6.75 5.89
CA PHE A 67 8.71 5.49 6.60
C PHE A 67 9.85 5.15 7.56
N HIS A 68 9.52 4.34 8.55
CA HIS A 68 10.46 3.71 9.47
C HIS A 68 10.09 2.25 9.61
N ALA A 69 10.99 1.34 9.28
CA ALA A 69 10.78 -0.09 9.35
C ALA A 69 11.83 -0.75 10.25
N THR A 70 11.37 -1.65 11.12
CA THR A 70 12.24 -2.39 12.03
C THR A 70 12.03 -3.89 11.84
N THR A 71 13.13 -4.62 11.67
CA THR A 71 13.19 -6.09 11.61
C THR A 71 14.19 -6.62 12.64
N PRO A 72 14.30 -7.94 12.84
CA PRO A 72 15.34 -8.52 13.70
C PRO A 72 16.77 -8.14 13.31
N VAL A 73 17.03 -7.96 11.99
CA VAL A 73 18.39 -7.76 11.45
C VAL A 73 18.72 -6.31 11.08
N ALA A 74 17.71 -5.48 10.84
CA ALA A 74 17.92 -4.10 10.39
C ALA A 74 16.83 -3.15 10.88
N THR A 75 17.18 -1.87 10.96
CA THR A 75 16.23 -0.76 11.09
C THR A 75 16.48 0.23 9.97
N ILE A 76 15.39 0.66 9.30
CA ILE A 76 15.46 1.56 8.15
C ILE A 76 14.62 2.80 8.46
N TRP A 77 15.20 3.97 8.28
CA TRP A 77 14.51 5.26 8.31
C TRP A 77 14.56 5.90 6.94
N PHE A 78 13.49 6.55 6.53
CA PHE A 78 13.42 7.35 5.31
C PHE A 78 12.61 8.62 5.57
N ASP A 79 13.23 9.77 5.43
CA ASP A 79 12.59 11.06 5.72
C ASP A 79 11.91 11.72 4.51
N GLY A 80 11.84 10.99 3.39
CA GLY A 80 11.34 11.48 2.11
C GLY A 80 12.43 11.84 1.12
N LYS A 81 13.70 11.87 1.53
CA LYS A 81 14.88 12.13 0.71
C LYS A 81 16.04 11.21 1.06
N THR A 82 16.44 11.18 2.32
CA THR A 82 17.57 10.41 2.83
C THR A 82 17.08 9.13 3.48
N GLN A 83 17.76 8.04 3.21
CA GLN A 83 17.58 6.75 3.88
C GLN A 83 18.77 6.47 4.78
N TRP A 84 18.50 6.01 5.98
CA TRP A 84 19.45 5.42 6.91
C TRP A 84 19.08 3.95 7.11
N THR A 85 20.06 3.08 6.98
CA THR A 85 19.89 1.63 7.21
C THR A 85 20.90 1.18 8.25
N TYR A 86 20.42 0.90 9.45
CA TYR A 86 21.20 0.32 10.52
C TYR A 86 21.16 -1.19 10.44
N MET A 87 22.32 -1.81 10.28
CA MET A 87 22.53 -3.26 10.26
C MET A 87 22.98 -3.71 11.63
N LYS A 88 22.12 -4.45 12.35
CA LYS A 88 22.34 -4.84 13.75
C LYS A 88 23.49 -5.82 13.94
N ASN A 89 23.86 -6.58 12.90
CA ASN A 89 24.88 -7.62 13.01
C ASN A 89 26.31 -7.07 13.05
N ASN A 90 26.55 -5.94 12.42
CA ASN A 90 27.86 -5.30 12.31
C ASN A 90 27.91 -3.89 12.91
N ASP A 91 26.82 -3.44 13.54
CA ASP A 91 26.68 -2.12 14.17
C ASP A 91 27.03 -0.97 13.22
N GLU A 92 26.49 -1.05 11.98
CA GLU A 92 26.80 -0.15 10.88
C GLU A 92 25.54 0.60 10.40
N VAL A 93 25.68 1.90 10.15
CA VAL A 93 24.64 2.73 9.56
C VAL A 93 25.06 3.22 8.18
N ASN A 94 24.37 2.77 7.16
CA ASN A 94 24.52 3.25 5.78
C ASN A 94 23.56 4.40 5.50
N ILE A 95 24.08 5.54 5.03
CA ILE A 95 23.31 6.70 4.59
C ILE A 95 23.29 6.72 3.06
N SER A 96 22.11 6.83 2.47
CA SER A 96 21.94 6.86 1.01
C SER A 96 20.80 7.77 0.56
N THR A 97 20.78 8.09 -0.73
CA THR A 97 19.64 8.69 -1.41
C THR A 97 19.05 7.65 -2.36
N PRO A 98 18.02 6.88 -1.91
CA PRO A 98 17.52 5.77 -2.69
C PRO A 98 16.77 6.24 -3.94
N THR A 99 16.89 5.47 -5.02
CA THR A 99 16.06 5.64 -6.22
C THR A 99 14.64 5.15 -5.94
N GLU A 100 13.67 5.61 -6.74
CA GLU A 100 12.28 5.11 -6.69
C GLU A 100 12.21 3.58 -6.74
N ALA A 101 13.06 2.95 -7.55
CA ALA A 101 13.10 1.50 -7.69
C ALA A 101 13.59 0.77 -6.41
N GLN A 102 14.52 1.37 -5.67
CA GLN A 102 14.97 0.86 -4.38
C GLN A 102 13.89 1.02 -3.31
N LEU A 103 13.21 2.18 -3.27
CA LEU A 103 12.10 2.43 -2.37
C LEU A 103 10.95 1.43 -2.58
N GLN A 104 10.67 1.04 -3.84
CA GLN A 104 9.64 0.07 -4.17
C GLN A 104 9.89 -1.32 -3.56
N ALA A 105 11.15 -1.72 -3.45
CA ALA A 105 11.54 -3.02 -2.89
C ALA A 105 11.49 -3.06 -1.35
N ILE A 106 11.52 -1.90 -0.69
CA ILE A 106 11.64 -1.81 0.78
C ILE A 106 10.30 -1.49 1.43
N ASN A 107 9.47 -0.68 0.79
CA ASN A 107 8.19 -0.23 1.32
C ASN A 107 7.02 -0.93 0.62
N PRO A 108 6.34 -1.90 1.26
CA PRO A 108 5.22 -2.63 0.65
C PRO A 108 4.05 -1.73 0.23
N TYR A 109 3.92 -0.55 0.83
CA TYR A 109 2.87 0.41 0.50
C TYR A 109 3.20 1.32 -0.68
N ASN A 110 4.41 1.21 -1.24
CA ASN A 110 4.79 2.04 -2.39
C ASN A 110 3.98 1.72 -3.66
N PHE A 111 3.18 0.63 -3.67
CA PHE A 111 2.23 0.34 -4.73
C PHE A 111 1.29 1.53 -5.02
N ILE A 112 0.99 2.36 -4.02
CA ILE A 112 0.14 3.55 -4.16
C ILE A 112 0.66 4.56 -5.19
N ASN A 113 1.95 4.50 -5.51
CA ASN A 113 2.58 5.32 -6.53
C ASN A 113 2.67 4.59 -7.88
N LEU A 114 2.70 3.24 -7.87
CA LEU A 114 2.92 2.43 -9.06
C LEU A 114 1.70 2.37 -9.98
N TYR A 115 0.50 2.11 -9.43
CA TYR A 115 -0.68 1.84 -10.24
C TYR A 115 -1.17 3.03 -11.06
N LYS A 116 -0.65 4.23 -10.78
CA LYS A 116 -1.10 5.46 -11.46
C LYS A 116 -0.54 5.59 -12.87
N ASN A 117 0.63 4.98 -13.16
CA ASN A 117 1.32 5.18 -14.41
C ASN A 117 2.04 3.92 -14.90
N GLY A 118 1.72 3.49 -16.14
CA GLY A 118 2.43 2.46 -16.87
C GLY A 118 2.17 1.04 -16.37
N TYR A 119 0.96 0.79 -15.85
CA TYR A 119 0.45 -0.53 -15.51
C TYR A 119 -0.99 -0.71 -15.97
N ALA A 120 -1.26 -1.77 -16.70
CA ALA A 120 -2.60 -2.27 -16.90
C ALA A 120 -3.10 -2.93 -15.61
N SER A 121 -4.40 -2.81 -15.33
CA SER A 121 -4.95 -3.35 -14.08
C SER A 121 -6.21 -4.19 -14.30
N THR A 122 -6.32 -5.29 -13.58
CA THR A 122 -7.53 -6.12 -13.50
C THR A 122 -7.98 -6.28 -12.05
N LEU A 123 -9.27 -6.53 -11.84
CA LEU A 123 -9.88 -6.70 -10.53
C LEU A 123 -10.56 -8.06 -10.45
N ASN A 124 -10.14 -8.86 -9.48
CA ASN A 124 -10.81 -10.07 -9.05
C ASN A 124 -11.45 -9.88 -7.66
N LYS A 125 -12.56 -10.59 -7.44
CA LYS A 125 -13.26 -10.64 -6.15
C LYS A 125 -13.17 -12.06 -5.61
N SER A 126 -12.49 -12.25 -4.48
CA SER A 126 -12.34 -13.56 -3.85
C SER A 126 -12.74 -13.48 -2.39
N GLY A 127 -13.75 -14.24 -1.99
CA GLY A 127 -14.26 -14.23 -0.62
C GLY A 127 -14.46 -12.83 -0.06
N LYS A 128 -13.76 -12.51 1.01
CA LYS A 128 -13.78 -11.20 1.68
C LYS A 128 -12.88 -10.15 1.05
N ASP A 129 -12.09 -10.50 0.02
CA ASP A 129 -11.03 -9.66 -0.51
C ASP A 129 -11.29 -9.23 -1.96
N PHE A 130 -10.77 -8.07 -2.31
CA PHE A 130 -10.45 -7.66 -3.67
C PHE A 130 -9.00 -8.05 -3.96
N ILE A 131 -8.74 -8.59 -5.13
CA ILE A 131 -7.39 -8.85 -5.62
C ILE A 131 -7.19 -8.01 -6.88
N VAL A 132 -6.36 -6.99 -6.77
CA VAL A 132 -5.97 -6.16 -7.92
C VAL A 132 -4.65 -6.70 -8.46
N HIS A 133 -4.65 -7.04 -9.75
CA HIS A 133 -3.44 -7.42 -10.48
C HIS A 133 -3.02 -6.27 -11.39
N LEU A 134 -1.78 -5.86 -11.28
CA LEU A 134 -1.13 -4.85 -12.10
C LEU A 134 -0.06 -5.51 -12.94
N THR A 135 -0.08 -5.29 -14.26
CA THR A 135 0.92 -5.77 -15.20
C THR A 135 1.62 -4.57 -15.84
N ALA A 136 2.93 -4.56 -15.83
CA ALA A 136 3.71 -3.49 -16.43
C ALA A 136 3.45 -3.39 -17.94
N GLU A 137 3.20 -2.19 -18.44
CA GLU A 137 3.03 -1.91 -19.89
C GLU A 137 4.37 -1.87 -20.63
N SER A 138 5.49 -1.90 -19.92
CA SER A 138 6.84 -1.89 -20.49
C SER A 138 7.76 -2.86 -19.76
N LYS A 139 8.57 -3.60 -20.52
CA LYS A 139 9.62 -4.48 -20.00
C LYS A 139 10.75 -3.71 -19.27
N ALA A 140 10.86 -2.40 -19.47
CA ALA A 140 11.82 -1.55 -18.76
C ALA A 140 11.43 -1.30 -17.29
N LYS A 141 10.19 -1.58 -16.89
CA LYS A 141 9.78 -1.50 -15.48
C LYS A 141 10.49 -2.58 -14.66
N LYS A 142 11.04 -2.21 -13.51
CA LYS A 142 11.71 -3.18 -12.62
C LYS A 142 10.74 -4.15 -11.95
N ILE A 143 9.52 -3.69 -11.62
CA ILE A 143 8.43 -4.54 -11.15
C ILE A 143 7.55 -4.85 -12.36
N GLN A 144 7.51 -6.13 -12.76
CA GLN A 144 6.74 -6.58 -13.93
C GLN A 144 5.30 -6.91 -13.59
N GLU A 145 5.07 -7.48 -12.41
CA GLU A 145 3.74 -7.81 -11.92
C GLU A 145 3.60 -7.43 -10.45
N LEU A 146 2.41 -7.00 -10.09
CA LEU A 146 2.06 -6.65 -8.72
C LEU A 146 0.64 -7.12 -8.42
N PHE A 147 0.45 -7.85 -7.34
CA PHE A 147 -0.85 -8.18 -6.79
C PHE A 147 -1.04 -7.44 -5.47
N VAL A 148 -2.16 -6.77 -5.32
CA VAL A 148 -2.57 -6.12 -4.07
C VAL A 148 -3.87 -6.75 -3.61
N THR A 149 -3.83 -7.45 -2.49
CA THR A 149 -5.01 -7.97 -1.81
C THR A 149 -5.53 -6.93 -0.82
N VAL A 150 -6.81 -6.61 -0.93
CA VAL A 150 -7.46 -5.54 -0.16
C VAL A 150 -8.73 -6.08 0.47
N ASP A 151 -8.86 -5.97 1.77
CA ASP A 151 -10.08 -6.35 2.49
C ASP A 151 -11.28 -5.49 2.03
N LYS A 152 -12.39 -6.12 1.65
CA LYS A 152 -13.56 -5.44 1.07
C LYS A 152 -14.26 -4.48 2.04
N LYS A 153 -14.17 -4.73 3.33
CA LYS A 153 -14.88 -3.97 4.35
C LYS A 153 -14.10 -2.73 4.78
N SER A 154 -12.81 -2.91 5.05
CA SER A 154 -11.95 -1.84 5.58
C SER A 154 -11.15 -1.10 4.50
N TYR A 155 -11.02 -1.69 3.31
CA TYR A 155 -10.08 -1.28 2.26
C TYR A 155 -8.61 -1.29 2.71
N HIS A 156 -8.30 -1.97 3.81
CA HIS A 156 -6.91 -2.18 4.21
C HIS A 156 -6.23 -3.16 3.25
N PRO A 157 -5.04 -2.84 2.72
CA PRO A 157 -4.21 -3.81 2.02
C PRO A 157 -3.72 -4.86 3.04
N THR A 158 -3.94 -6.13 2.72
CA THR A 158 -3.58 -7.27 3.57
C THR A 158 -2.40 -8.06 3.02
N GLN A 159 -2.16 -7.97 1.70
CA GLN A 159 -0.99 -8.57 1.06
C GLN A 159 -0.57 -7.74 -0.15
N VAL A 160 0.73 -7.63 -0.33
CA VAL A 160 1.36 -7.12 -1.57
C VAL A 160 2.33 -8.17 -2.07
N LYS A 161 2.16 -8.63 -3.31
CA LYS A 161 3.04 -9.59 -3.97
C LYS A 161 3.58 -8.96 -5.24
N LEU A 162 4.89 -8.87 -5.39
CA LEU A 162 5.53 -8.23 -6.54
C LEU A 162 6.56 -9.13 -7.19
N LEU A 163 6.64 -9.05 -8.53
CA LEU A 163 7.64 -9.71 -9.34
C LEU A 163 8.71 -8.71 -9.77
N GLN A 164 9.92 -8.90 -9.25
CA GLN A 164 11.10 -8.11 -9.61
C GLN A 164 12.14 -9.01 -10.29
N GLY A 165 12.38 -8.77 -11.57
CA GLY A 165 13.13 -9.71 -12.40
C GLY A 165 12.38 -11.04 -12.49
N ASN A 166 12.99 -12.13 -11.98
CA ASN A 166 12.38 -13.47 -11.90
C ASN A 166 12.06 -13.91 -10.45
N LYS A 167 12.06 -12.97 -9.50
CA LYS A 167 11.90 -13.27 -8.07
C LYS A 167 10.62 -12.64 -7.55
N TRP A 168 9.83 -13.44 -6.86
CA TRP A 168 8.67 -12.98 -6.12
C TRP A 168 9.07 -12.51 -4.73
N ILE A 169 8.52 -11.35 -4.34
CA ILE A 169 8.57 -10.82 -2.98
C ILE A 169 7.12 -10.68 -2.52
N ILE A 170 6.81 -11.22 -1.36
CA ILE A 170 5.46 -11.22 -0.78
C ILE A 170 5.54 -10.52 0.58
N PHE A 171 4.68 -9.54 0.79
CA PHE A 171 4.45 -8.89 2.06
C PHE A 171 3.05 -9.23 2.54
N ASP A 172 2.93 -9.98 3.63
CA ASP A 172 1.70 -10.12 4.39
C ASP A 172 1.63 -8.99 5.42
N ILE A 173 0.51 -8.29 5.47
CA ILE A 173 0.33 -7.07 6.25
C ILE A 173 -0.78 -7.29 7.27
N THR A 174 -0.51 -6.98 8.51
CA THR A 174 -1.44 -7.14 9.62
C THR A 174 -1.42 -5.92 10.54
N ASN A 175 -2.45 -5.77 11.36
CA ASN A 175 -2.54 -4.75 12.39
C ASN A 175 -2.35 -3.30 11.86
N LEU A 176 -2.79 -3.03 10.61
CA LEU A 176 -2.79 -1.68 10.06
C LEU A 176 -3.72 -0.79 10.88
N LYS A 177 -3.18 0.26 11.47
CA LYS A 177 -3.92 1.23 12.27
C LYS A 177 -3.38 2.64 12.09
N LYS A 178 -4.24 3.64 12.27
CA LYS A 178 -3.82 5.03 12.39
C LYS A 178 -3.03 5.23 13.68
N GLU A 179 -1.99 6.04 13.61
CA GLU A 179 -1.18 6.40 14.76
C GLU A 179 -0.61 7.81 14.57
N THR A 180 -0.65 8.64 15.60
CA THR A 180 0.00 9.96 15.56
C THR A 180 1.49 9.79 15.68
N ILE A 181 2.21 10.03 14.57
CA ILE A 181 3.64 9.77 14.46
C ILE A 181 4.39 11.09 14.34
N ALA A 182 5.35 11.30 15.26
CA ALA A 182 6.25 12.44 15.20
C ALA A 182 7.22 12.33 14.01
N ASP A 183 7.58 13.46 13.41
CA ASP A 183 8.48 13.46 12.25
C ASP A 183 9.90 12.97 12.58
N SER A 184 10.33 13.10 13.85
CA SER A 184 11.58 12.52 14.34
C SER A 184 11.66 11.00 14.24
N GLN A 185 10.52 10.29 14.23
CA GLN A 185 10.44 8.85 14.05
C GLN A 185 11.01 8.37 12.71
N PHE A 186 11.11 9.26 11.71
CA PHE A 186 11.56 8.94 10.36
C PHE A 186 13.01 9.31 10.08
N ARG A 187 13.76 9.65 11.11
CA ARG A 187 15.18 10.04 11.03
C ARG A 187 16.03 9.22 11.96
N PHE A 188 17.19 8.85 11.49
CA PHE A 188 18.24 8.29 12.33
C PHE A 188 18.76 9.36 13.29
N ASN A 189 18.98 8.98 14.55
CA ASN A 189 19.60 9.80 15.55
C ASN A 189 20.86 9.07 16.06
N SER A 190 22.02 9.60 15.78
CA SER A 190 23.31 8.99 16.15
C SER A 190 23.51 8.83 17.67
N LYS A 191 22.82 9.63 18.49
CA LYS A 191 22.90 9.50 19.96
C LYS A 191 22.31 8.19 20.47
N ASP A 192 21.38 7.59 19.72
CA ASP A 192 20.75 6.32 20.09
C ASP A 192 21.64 5.11 19.67
N PHE A 193 22.71 5.38 18.89
CA PHE A 193 23.63 4.38 18.33
C PHE A 193 25.09 4.85 18.46
N PRO A 194 25.61 5.04 19.68
CA PRO A 194 26.90 5.71 19.92
C PRO A 194 28.12 4.93 19.39
N ASN A 195 27.99 3.62 19.19
CA ASN A 195 29.05 2.75 18.71
C ASN A 195 28.93 2.42 17.21
N ALA A 196 27.84 2.81 16.56
CA ALA A 196 27.62 2.44 15.17
C ALA A 196 28.58 3.19 14.23
N GLU A 197 29.22 2.44 13.34
CA GLU A 197 29.98 3.02 12.23
C GLU A 197 28.99 3.64 11.22
N VAL A 198 29.23 4.92 10.88
CA VAL A 198 28.36 5.64 9.95
C VAL A 198 29.07 5.80 8.61
N ILE A 199 28.51 5.17 7.57
CA ILE A 199 29.02 5.17 6.20
C ILE A 199 28.08 6.01 5.33
N ASP A 200 28.57 7.14 4.82
CA ASP A 200 27.81 8.01 3.92
C ASP A 200 28.07 7.61 2.46
N LEU A 201 27.03 7.09 1.79
CA LEU A 201 27.07 6.61 0.41
C LEU A 201 26.38 7.57 -0.59
N ARG A 202 26.10 8.80 -0.19
CA ARG A 202 25.41 9.79 -1.03
C ARG A 202 26.33 10.45 -2.05
#